data_fc9389a34b35a9ba2d29c840d61d752a
#
_entry.id   fc9389a34b35a9ba2d29c840d61d752a
#
_cell.length_a   1.000
_cell.length_b   1.000
_cell.length_c   1.000
_cell.angle_alpha   90.00
_cell.angle_beta   90.00
_cell.angle_gamma   90.00
#
_symmetry.space_group_name_H-M   'P 1'
#
loop_
_entity.id
_entity.type
_entity.pdbx_description
1 polymer ?
#
loop_
_entity_poly.entity_id
_entity_poly.type
_entity_poly.pdbx_seq_one_letter_code
_entity_poly.pdbx_strand_id
1 'polypeptide(L)'
;IFNEDLADSLGIKLKDEEVSNFFSGNGLPKDSVPIALNYAGHQFGNFVQQLGDGRAVLLGEINTKDGTYDLQLKGSGKTMFSRQGDGRSALGPVIREYILSEAMHYLGVPTSRALAAIATGEHVARETFEPGGVLTRIAKSHLRVGTFEYFASRQQLNDVKMLADFAIQRHYPEIRETEKHYLELLKRVASNQSKLVSKWMSIGFIHGVMNTDNFTISGETIDYGPCAFLDEYHPGKVFSS
;
A
#
# COMPACT_ATOMS: atom_id res chain seq x y z
N ILE A 1 3.56 18.30 -4.73
CA ILE A 1 3.59 18.28 -3.26
C ILE A 1 4.70 17.32 -2.85
N PHE A 2 5.54 17.75 -1.92
CA PHE A 2 6.56 16.91 -1.29
C PHE A 2 6.44 17.05 0.22
N ASN A 3 6.50 15.93 0.94
CA ASN A 3 6.37 15.89 2.41
C ASN A 3 7.76 15.93 3.03
N GLU A 4 8.26 17.15 3.26
CA GLU A 4 9.60 17.41 3.80
C GLU A 4 9.80 16.78 5.19
N ASP A 5 8.79 16.91 6.09
CA ASP A 5 8.85 16.34 7.44
C ASP A 5 8.99 14.81 7.40
N LEU A 6 8.26 14.15 6.50
CA LEU A 6 8.39 12.71 6.31
C LEU A 6 9.74 12.34 5.69
N ALA A 7 10.20 13.10 4.70
CA ALA A 7 11.51 12.90 4.07
C ALA A 7 12.64 13.00 5.11
N ASP A 8 12.62 14.03 5.94
CA ASP A 8 13.59 14.23 7.01
C ASP A 8 13.58 13.07 8.02
N SER A 9 12.39 12.61 8.43
CA SER A 9 12.25 11.48 9.35
C SER A 9 12.82 10.17 8.78
N LEU A 10 12.78 10.02 7.45
CA LEU A 10 13.33 8.87 6.72
C LEU A 10 14.81 9.04 6.33
N GLY A 11 15.40 10.23 6.58
CA GLY A 11 16.76 10.55 6.17
C GLY A 11 16.92 10.77 4.66
N ILE A 12 15.83 11.03 3.95
CA ILE A 12 15.84 11.31 2.51
C ILE A 12 16.25 12.76 2.28
N LYS A 13 17.35 12.96 1.56
CA LYS A 13 17.85 14.28 1.19
C LYS A 13 18.01 14.34 -0.32
N LEU A 14 17.09 15.01 -0.98
CA LEU A 14 17.04 15.17 -2.43
C LEU A 14 16.91 16.63 -2.80
N LYS A 15 17.44 17.01 -3.95
CA LYS A 15 17.18 18.31 -4.57
C LYS A 15 15.83 18.29 -5.28
N ASP A 16 15.21 19.44 -5.50
CA ASP A 16 13.89 19.54 -6.15
C ASP A 16 13.83 18.84 -7.52
N GLU A 17 14.92 18.90 -8.29
CA GLU A 17 15.03 18.21 -9.58
C GLU A 17 15.02 16.68 -9.41
N GLU A 18 15.69 16.17 -8.38
CA GLU A 18 15.73 14.74 -8.06
C GLU A 18 14.36 14.25 -7.54
N VAL A 19 13.69 15.08 -6.70
CA VAL A 19 12.33 14.81 -6.22
C VAL A 19 11.39 14.68 -7.41
N SER A 20 11.41 15.63 -8.34
CA SER A 20 10.57 15.61 -9.53
C SER A 20 10.90 14.42 -10.43
N ASN A 21 12.17 14.12 -10.65
CA ASN A 21 12.62 13.04 -11.53
C ASN A 21 12.30 11.64 -10.98
N PHE A 22 12.66 11.37 -9.72
CA PHE A 22 12.48 10.04 -9.12
C PHE A 22 11.01 9.75 -8.83
N PHE A 23 10.27 10.71 -8.27
CA PHE A 23 8.90 10.49 -7.83
C PHE A 23 7.85 10.71 -8.92
N SER A 24 8.25 11.14 -10.12
CA SER A 24 7.43 11.01 -11.33
C SER A 24 7.61 9.66 -12.04
N GLY A 25 8.66 8.91 -11.68
CA GLY A 25 9.02 7.66 -12.34
C GLY A 25 9.87 7.82 -13.60
N ASN A 26 10.41 9.03 -13.87
CA ASN A 26 11.28 9.29 -15.02
C ASN A 26 12.74 8.90 -14.75
N GLY A 27 13.13 8.83 -13.49
CA GLY A 27 14.43 8.35 -13.05
C GLY A 27 14.30 7.34 -11.92
N LEU A 28 15.40 6.67 -11.61
CA LEU A 28 15.48 5.72 -10.51
C LEU A 28 16.55 6.18 -9.52
N PRO A 29 16.27 6.09 -8.20
CA PRO A 29 17.30 6.23 -7.19
C PRO A 29 18.41 5.20 -7.43
N LYS A 30 19.65 5.56 -7.05
CA LYS A 30 20.76 4.64 -7.13
C LYS A 30 20.46 3.34 -6.35
N ASP A 31 20.85 2.22 -6.91
CA ASP A 31 20.67 0.88 -6.34
C ASP A 31 19.18 0.43 -6.23
N SER A 32 18.26 1.16 -6.85
CA SER A 32 16.85 0.79 -6.93
C SER A 32 16.64 -0.42 -7.84
N VAL A 33 15.82 -1.38 -7.39
CA VAL A 33 15.40 -2.55 -8.19
C VAL A 33 13.87 -2.56 -8.26
N PRO A 34 13.28 -1.93 -9.28
CA PRO A 34 11.82 -1.79 -9.38
C PRO A 34 11.11 -3.14 -9.50
N ILE A 35 10.13 -3.37 -8.63
CA ILE A 35 9.35 -4.61 -8.59
C ILE A 35 7.86 -4.27 -8.54
N ALA A 36 7.05 -4.88 -9.42
CA ALA A 36 5.60 -4.92 -9.27
C ALA A 36 5.22 -6.17 -8.45
N LEU A 37 4.52 -5.97 -7.34
CA LEU A 37 4.17 -7.06 -6.43
C LEU A 37 3.02 -7.90 -7.00
N ASN A 38 3.10 -9.21 -6.79
CA ASN A 38 2.08 -10.16 -7.20
C ASN A 38 1.27 -10.62 -5.99
N TYR A 39 -0.05 -10.71 -6.16
CA TYR A 39 -0.97 -11.18 -5.12
C TYR A 39 -2.29 -11.66 -5.75
N ALA A 40 -3.06 -12.43 -5.00
CA ALA A 40 -4.44 -12.79 -5.28
C ALA A 40 -5.38 -11.90 -4.45
N GLY A 41 -6.68 -12.10 -4.58
CA GLY A 41 -7.65 -11.41 -3.73
C GLY A 41 -9.09 -11.81 -4.02
N HIS A 42 -9.97 -11.48 -3.09
CA HIS A 42 -11.41 -11.72 -3.22
C HIS A 42 -12.11 -10.41 -3.64
N GLN A 43 -12.29 -10.22 -4.95
CA GLN A 43 -12.98 -9.05 -5.48
C GLN A 43 -14.47 -9.35 -5.67
N PHE A 44 -15.33 -8.53 -5.06
CA PHE A 44 -16.80 -8.72 -5.10
C PHE A 44 -17.24 -10.13 -4.69
N GLY A 45 -16.59 -10.71 -3.67
CA GLY A 45 -16.85 -12.06 -3.19
C GLY A 45 -16.27 -13.20 -4.04
N ASN A 46 -15.66 -12.90 -5.19
CA ASN A 46 -15.06 -13.90 -6.08
C ASN A 46 -13.54 -13.93 -5.94
N PHE A 47 -12.98 -15.13 -5.79
CA PHE A 47 -11.53 -15.28 -5.73
C PHE A 47 -10.89 -15.07 -7.09
N VAL A 48 -9.98 -14.10 -7.16
CA VAL A 48 -9.17 -13.80 -8.33
C VAL A 48 -7.74 -14.28 -8.08
N GLN A 49 -7.34 -15.32 -8.79
CA GLN A 49 -6.07 -16.03 -8.56
C GLN A 49 -4.83 -15.16 -8.79
N GLN A 50 -4.94 -14.09 -9.59
CA GLN A 50 -3.84 -13.19 -9.87
C GLN A 50 -4.36 -11.79 -10.13
N LEU A 51 -3.98 -10.87 -9.27
CA LEU A 51 -4.18 -9.43 -9.39
C LEU A 51 -2.84 -8.77 -9.67
N GLY A 52 -2.13 -8.38 -8.63
CA GLY A 52 -0.83 -7.71 -8.69
C GLY A 52 -0.92 -6.20 -8.85
N ASP A 53 0.21 -5.56 -8.69
CA ASP A 53 0.37 -4.10 -8.78
C ASP A 53 0.29 -3.62 -10.24
N GLY A 54 -0.91 -3.44 -10.77
CA GLY A 54 -1.14 -3.02 -12.17
C GLY A 54 -0.76 -1.57 -12.48
N ARG A 55 -0.49 -0.76 -11.46
CA ARG A 55 -0.06 0.65 -11.58
C ARG A 55 0.86 1.11 -10.45
N ALA A 56 1.39 0.17 -9.68
CA ALA A 56 2.32 0.47 -8.61
C ALA A 56 3.63 -0.30 -8.80
N VAL A 57 4.73 0.31 -8.37
CA VAL A 57 6.08 -0.25 -8.49
C VAL A 57 6.84 0.05 -7.20
N LEU A 58 7.25 -0.99 -6.50
CA LEU A 58 8.17 -0.89 -5.38
C LEU A 58 9.57 -0.54 -5.93
N LEU A 59 10.13 0.58 -5.49
CA LEU A 59 11.48 1.00 -5.91
C LEU A 59 12.58 0.37 -5.06
N GLY A 60 12.25 0.03 -3.81
CA GLY A 60 13.18 -0.52 -2.85
C GLY A 60 12.75 -0.25 -1.43
N GLU A 61 13.70 -0.37 -0.51
CA GLU A 61 13.50 -0.22 0.93
C GLU A 61 14.38 0.89 1.49
N ILE A 62 13.87 1.58 2.51
CA ILE A 62 14.58 2.61 3.26
C ILE A 62 14.78 2.08 4.68
N ASN A 63 16.03 1.96 5.09
CA ASN A 63 16.39 1.56 6.45
C ASN A 63 16.58 2.80 7.32
N THR A 64 15.82 2.90 8.39
CA THR A 64 15.90 3.95 9.39
C THR A 64 16.18 3.37 10.77
N LYS A 65 16.40 4.22 11.76
CA LYS A 65 16.49 3.79 13.17
C LYS A 65 15.19 3.16 13.70
N ASP A 66 14.05 3.51 13.10
CA ASP A 66 12.72 3.08 13.53
C ASP A 66 12.20 1.86 12.72
N GLY A 67 13.02 1.34 11.81
CA GLY A 67 12.71 0.16 11.02
C GLY A 67 12.94 0.33 9.51
N THR A 68 12.52 -0.66 8.77
CA THR A 68 12.59 -0.70 7.30
C THR A 68 11.23 -0.33 6.71
N TYR A 69 11.24 0.54 5.70
CA TYR A 69 10.06 1.01 4.99
C TYR A 69 10.18 0.76 3.50
N ASP A 70 9.09 0.36 2.89
CA ASP A 70 8.95 0.26 1.44
C ASP A 70 8.76 1.64 0.83
N LEU A 71 9.44 1.92 -0.28
CA LEU A 71 9.25 3.07 -1.15
C LEU A 71 8.57 2.61 -2.44
N GLN A 72 7.33 3.04 -2.67
CA GLN A 72 6.53 2.59 -3.81
C GLN A 72 5.94 3.77 -4.59
N LEU A 73 6.08 3.75 -5.92
CA LEU A 73 5.34 4.64 -6.82
C LEU A 73 4.00 4.04 -7.22
N LYS A 74 2.96 4.89 -7.31
CA LYS A 74 1.63 4.51 -7.80
C LYS A 74 1.18 5.48 -8.89
N GLY A 75 0.97 4.95 -10.09
CA GLY A 75 0.56 5.73 -11.25
C GLY A 75 1.68 6.08 -12.23
N SER A 76 2.89 5.54 -12.06
CA SER A 76 4.07 5.86 -12.86
C SER A 76 4.13 5.17 -14.22
N GLY A 77 3.20 4.25 -14.53
CA GLY A 77 3.16 3.58 -15.82
C GLY A 77 2.83 2.08 -15.72
N LYS A 78 2.93 1.42 -16.86
CA LYS A 78 2.59 -0.01 -17.00
C LYS A 78 3.53 -0.92 -16.24
N THR A 79 2.94 -1.95 -15.65
CA THR A 79 3.62 -3.11 -15.09
C THR A 79 3.15 -4.38 -15.82
N MET A 80 3.74 -5.52 -15.50
CA MET A 80 3.29 -6.81 -16.01
C MET A 80 1.85 -7.18 -15.59
N PHE A 81 1.31 -6.50 -14.55
CA PHE A 81 -0.04 -6.73 -14.02
C PHE A 81 -1.07 -5.71 -14.50
N SER A 82 -0.71 -4.77 -15.37
CA SER A 82 -1.63 -3.71 -15.83
C SER A 82 -2.77 -4.22 -16.70
N ARG A 83 -2.70 -5.47 -17.19
CA ARG A 83 -3.68 -6.03 -18.13
C ARG A 83 -3.82 -5.11 -19.36
N GLN A 84 -5.03 -4.56 -19.60
CA GLN A 84 -5.30 -3.59 -20.68
C GLN A 84 -5.15 -2.13 -20.23
N GLY A 85 -4.88 -1.90 -18.92
CA GLY A 85 -4.71 -0.56 -18.37
C GLY A 85 -3.41 0.12 -18.78
N ASP A 86 -3.37 1.43 -18.62
CA ASP A 86 -2.19 2.27 -18.92
C ASP A 86 -1.17 2.32 -17.77
N GLY A 87 -1.52 1.78 -16.58
CA GLY A 87 -0.70 1.82 -15.38
C GLY A 87 -0.54 3.23 -14.78
N ARG A 88 -1.28 4.20 -15.28
CA ARG A 88 -1.22 5.60 -14.86
C ARG A 88 -2.32 5.92 -13.86
N SER A 89 -2.21 7.07 -13.19
CA SER A 89 -3.24 7.60 -12.28
C SER A 89 -3.59 9.03 -12.67
N ALA A 90 -4.86 9.38 -12.52
CA ALA A 90 -5.28 10.77 -12.59
C ALA A 90 -4.82 11.51 -11.34
N LEU A 91 -4.56 12.81 -11.47
CA LEU A 91 -4.05 13.65 -10.38
C LEU A 91 -5.04 13.80 -9.23
N GLY A 92 -6.35 13.86 -9.51
CA GLY A 92 -7.38 13.94 -8.47
C GLY A 92 -7.31 12.78 -7.46
N PRO A 93 -7.38 11.53 -7.89
CA PRO A 93 -7.16 10.36 -7.04
C PRO A 93 -5.80 10.35 -6.30
N VAL A 94 -4.73 10.82 -6.94
CA VAL A 94 -3.40 10.94 -6.30
C VAL A 94 -3.42 11.91 -5.13
N ILE A 95 -3.97 13.11 -5.33
CA ILE A 95 -4.10 14.13 -4.27
C ILE A 95 -5.03 13.63 -3.16
N ARG A 96 -6.13 12.97 -3.52
CA ARG A 96 -7.05 12.40 -2.54
C ARG A 96 -6.36 11.37 -1.64
N GLU A 97 -5.61 10.42 -2.22
CA GLU A 97 -4.89 9.42 -1.44
C GLU A 97 -3.80 10.06 -0.58
N TYR A 98 -3.10 11.08 -1.09
CA TYR A 98 -2.12 11.87 -0.33
C TYR A 98 -2.77 12.49 0.93
N ILE A 99 -3.84 13.24 0.74
CA ILE A 99 -4.54 13.94 1.85
C ILE A 99 -5.06 12.94 2.87
N LEU A 100 -5.71 11.87 2.41
CA LEU A 100 -6.34 10.90 3.31
C LEU A 100 -5.30 10.08 4.09
N SER A 101 -4.23 9.62 3.46
CA SER A 101 -3.19 8.86 4.16
C SER A 101 -2.50 9.71 5.25
N GLU A 102 -2.19 10.95 4.95
CA GLU A 102 -1.59 11.86 5.93
C GLU A 102 -2.60 12.25 7.04
N ALA A 103 -3.86 12.52 6.70
CA ALA A 103 -4.91 12.75 7.70
C ALA A 103 -5.06 11.55 8.65
N MET A 104 -5.10 10.33 8.13
CA MET A 104 -5.17 9.11 8.94
C MET A 104 -3.97 8.96 9.87
N HIS A 105 -2.78 9.30 9.39
CA HIS A 105 -1.58 9.30 10.23
C HIS A 105 -1.73 10.25 11.42
N TYR A 106 -2.14 11.50 11.18
CA TYR A 106 -2.33 12.49 12.24
C TYR A 106 -3.51 12.17 13.18
N LEU A 107 -4.49 11.39 12.72
CA LEU A 107 -5.55 10.81 13.56
C LEU A 107 -5.08 9.58 14.37
N GLY A 108 -3.81 9.18 14.25
CA GLY A 108 -3.23 8.04 14.97
C GLY A 108 -3.65 6.67 14.44
N VAL A 109 -4.14 6.61 13.20
CA VAL A 109 -4.49 5.35 12.52
C VAL A 109 -3.26 4.82 11.78
N PRO A 110 -2.85 3.55 11.96
CA PRO A 110 -1.78 2.96 11.16
C PRO A 110 -2.12 3.01 9.67
N THR A 111 -1.22 3.57 8.90
CA THR A 111 -1.46 3.84 7.47
C THR A 111 -0.14 3.94 6.70
N SER A 112 -0.18 3.62 5.41
CA SER A 112 0.85 4.07 4.49
C SER A 112 0.90 5.61 4.52
N ARG A 113 2.10 6.17 4.36
CA ARG A 113 2.35 7.61 4.31
C ARG A 113 2.52 8.06 2.86
N ALA A 114 2.22 9.30 2.59
CA ALA A 114 2.44 9.91 1.29
C ALA A 114 3.67 10.82 1.33
N LEU A 115 4.73 10.42 0.62
CA LEU A 115 5.97 11.20 0.54
C LEU A 115 5.88 12.29 -0.53
N ALA A 116 5.33 11.96 -1.70
CA ALA A 116 5.18 12.92 -2.79
C ALA A 116 3.92 12.66 -3.61
N ALA A 117 3.35 13.75 -4.14
CA ALA A 117 2.33 13.74 -5.19
C ALA A 117 2.82 14.64 -6.33
N ILE A 118 3.16 14.04 -7.46
CA ILE A 118 3.76 14.72 -8.60
C ILE A 118 2.76 14.76 -9.76
N ALA A 119 2.49 15.96 -10.31
CA ALA A 119 1.77 16.11 -11.58
C ALA A 119 2.74 15.78 -12.72
N THR A 120 2.34 14.89 -13.63
CA THR A 120 3.22 14.41 -14.71
C THR A 120 3.33 15.37 -15.87
N GLY A 121 2.46 16.38 -15.97
CA GLY A 121 2.34 17.25 -17.15
C GLY A 121 1.62 16.59 -18.34
N GLU A 122 1.33 15.30 -18.25
CA GLU A 122 0.59 14.55 -19.27
C GLU A 122 -0.87 14.37 -18.87
N HIS A 123 -1.72 14.00 -19.81
CA HIS A 123 -3.10 13.63 -19.57
C HIS A 123 -3.29 12.11 -19.61
N VAL A 124 -4.19 11.62 -18.77
CA VAL A 124 -4.62 10.22 -18.76
C VAL A 124 -6.07 10.12 -19.25
N ALA A 125 -6.34 9.17 -20.14
CA ALA A 125 -7.69 8.92 -20.62
C ALA A 125 -8.47 8.13 -19.58
N ARG A 126 -9.60 8.70 -19.11
CA ARG A 126 -10.59 8.07 -18.27
C ARG A 126 -11.97 8.25 -18.94
N GLU A 127 -13.00 8.61 -18.21
CA GLU A 127 -14.26 9.07 -18.83
C GLU A 127 -14.02 10.37 -19.62
N THR A 128 -13.11 11.19 -19.13
CA THR A 128 -12.58 12.38 -19.82
C THR A 128 -11.04 12.33 -19.83
N PHE A 129 -10.40 13.30 -20.48
CA PHE A 129 -8.95 13.50 -20.36
C PHE A 129 -8.67 14.28 -19.08
N GLU A 130 -7.98 13.63 -18.13
CA GLU A 130 -7.64 14.19 -16.83
C GLU A 130 -6.12 14.40 -16.70
N PRO A 131 -5.67 15.42 -15.95
CA PRO A 131 -4.25 15.55 -15.62
C PRO A 131 -3.72 14.28 -14.95
N GLY A 132 -2.54 13.82 -15.37
CA GLY A 132 -1.87 12.67 -14.80
C GLY A 132 -1.10 13.01 -13.52
N GLY A 133 -0.98 12.03 -12.62
CA GLY A 133 -0.22 12.17 -11.40
C GLY A 133 0.40 10.86 -10.92
N VAL A 134 1.47 10.98 -10.13
CA VAL A 134 2.13 9.87 -9.45
C VAL A 134 2.15 10.12 -7.96
N LEU A 135 1.75 9.13 -7.18
CA LEU A 135 1.87 9.12 -5.73
C LEU A 135 3.08 8.29 -5.31
N THR A 136 3.90 8.85 -4.42
CA THR A 136 4.96 8.09 -3.73
C THR A 136 4.47 7.69 -2.35
N ARG A 137 4.37 6.38 -2.13
CA ARG A 137 3.93 5.80 -0.85
C ARG A 137 5.10 5.26 -0.05
N ILE A 138 5.02 5.45 1.25
CA ILE A 138 5.91 4.85 2.25
C ILE A 138 5.06 3.97 3.16
N ALA A 139 5.46 2.73 3.37
CA ALA A 139 4.80 1.82 4.29
C ALA A 139 5.83 0.90 4.96
N LYS A 140 5.52 0.35 6.12
CA LYS A 140 6.35 -0.71 6.73
C LYS A 140 6.48 -1.90 5.80
N SER A 141 5.44 -2.18 5.02
CA SER A 141 5.45 -3.16 3.95
C SER A 141 4.21 -3.03 3.06
N HIS A 142 4.37 -3.30 1.77
CA HIS A 142 3.26 -3.51 0.85
C HIS A 142 2.92 -5.01 0.68
N LEU A 143 3.49 -5.87 1.52
CA LEU A 143 3.13 -7.28 1.57
C LEU A 143 1.69 -7.45 2.06
N ARG A 144 0.86 -8.11 1.26
CA ARG A 144 -0.59 -8.23 1.48
C ARG A 144 -0.97 -9.63 1.95
N VAL A 145 -2.12 -9.77 2.59
CA VAL A 145 -2.74 -11.09 2.84
C VAL A 145 -2.91 -11.84 1.52
N GLY A 146 -3.34 -11.15 0.46
CA GLY A 146 -3.47 -11.70 -0.88
C GLY A 146 -2.18 -12.27 -1.49
N THR A 147 -1.00 -11.86 -1.03
CA THR A 147 0.28 -12.48 -1.45
C THR A 147 0.38 -13.91 -0.95
N PHE A 148 -0.04 -14.18 0.28
CA PHE A 148 -0.11 -15.54 0.82
C PHE A 148 -1.15 -16.39 0.08
N GLU A 149 -2.32 -15.82 -0.23
CA GLU A 149 -3.37 -16.50 -1.00
C GLU A 149 -2.88 -16.86 -2.40
N TYR A 150 -2.06 -16.03 -3.04
CA TYR A 150 -1.49 -16.31 -4.35
C TYR A 150 -0.71 -17.62 -4.36
N PHE A 151 0.21 -17.82 -3.43
CA PHE A 151 1.01 -19.04 -3.33
C PHE A 151 0.20 -20.24 -2.79
N ALA A 152 -0.66 -20.00 -1.79
CA ALA A 152 -1.48 -21.04 -1.19
C ALA A 152 -2.47 -21.66 -2.19
N SER A 153 -3.13 -20.86 -3.02
CA SER A 153 -4.06 -21.33 -4.05
C SER A 153 -3.39 -22.21 -5.13
N ARG A 154 -2.07 -22.08 -5.28
CA ARG A 154 -1.23 -22.86 -6.19
C ARG A 154 -0.57 -24.06 -5.53
N GLN A 155 -0.90 -24.33 -4.25
CA GLN A 155 -0.30 -25.39 -3.44
C GLN A 155 1.24 -25.26 -3.30
N GLN A 156 1.77 -24.04 -3.44
CA GLN A 156 3.19 -23.72 -3.30
C GLN A 156 3.54 -23.52 -1.81
N LEU A 157 3.44 -24.58 -1.01
CA LEU A 157 3.57 -24.50 0.45
C LEU A 157 4.96 -24.04 0.91
N ASN A 158 6.01 -24.35 0.16
CA ASN A 158 7.36 -23.87 0.47
C ASN A 158 7.47 -22.36 0.30
N ASP A 159 6.84 -21.79 -0.73
CA ASP A 159 6.84 -20.36 -0.96
C ASP A 159 5.99 -19.64 0.10
N VAL A 160 4.85 -20.22 0.52
CA VAL A 160 4.07 -19.71 1.66
C VAL A 160 4.91 -19.68 2.93
N LYS A 161 5.71 -20.73 3.18
CA LYS A 161 6.61 -20.80 4.32
C LYS A 161 7.70 -19.72 4.24
N MET A 162 8.40 -19.60 3.11
CA MET A 162 9.43 -18.57 2.90
C MET A 162 8.86 -17.17 3.10
N LEU A 163 7.63 -16.92 2.61
CA LEU A 163 6.95 -15.65 2.78
C LEU A 163 6.59 -15.38 4.25
N ALA A 164 6.18 -16.41 4.99
CA ALA A 164 5.91 -16.32 6.42
C ALA A 164 7.20 -16.04 7.21
N ASP A 165 8.30 -16.70 6.89
CA ASP A 165 9.61 -16.47 7.51
C ASP A 165 10.07 -15.03 7.26
N PHE A 166 9.92 -14.52 6.03
CA PHE A 166 10.20 -13.12 5.69
C PHE A 166 9.32 -12.14 6.50
N ALA A 167 8.00 -12.40 6.56
CA ALA A 167 7.07 -11.56 7.30
C ALA A 167 7.40 -11.53 8.81
N ILE A 168 7.76 -12.68 9.39
CA ILE A 168 8.20 -12.77 10.79
C ILE A 168 9.47 -11.97 11.00
N GLN A 169 10.49 -12.19 10.17
CA GLN A 169 11.76 -11.48 10.30
C GLN A 169 11.59 -9.96 10.22
N ARG A 170 10.71 -9.48 9.34
CA ARG A 170 10.52 -8.06 9.08
C ARG A 170 9.61 -7.36 10.07
N HIS A 171 8.51 -8.00 10.48
CA HIS A 171 7.42 -7.35 11.23
C HIS A 171 7.24 -7.87 12.64
N TYR A 172 7.68 -9.10 12.90
CA TYR A 172 7.40 -9.82 14.15
C TYR A 172 8.63 -10.61 14.64
N PRO A 173 9.83 -10.01 14.67
CA PRO A 173 11.06 -10.76 14.99
C PRO A 173 11.01 -11.42 16.37
N GLU A 174 10.19 -10.91 17.29
CA GLU A 174 10.02 -11.43 18.64
C GLU A 174 9.38 -12.82 18.70
N ILE A 175 8.65 -13.24 17.64
CA ILE A 175 8.03 -14.56 17.62
C ILE A 175 8.88 -15.62 16.91
N ARG A 176 10.03 -15.25 16.33
CA ARG A 176 10.84 -16.12 15.50
C ARG A 176 11.25 -17.43 16.18
N GLU A 177 11.62 -17.35 17.45
CA GLU A 177 12.10 -18.48 18.23
C GLU A 177 10.99 -19.22 18.99
N THR A 178 9.70 -18.87 18.76
CA THR A 178 8.59 -19.59 19.39
C THR A 178 8.33 -20.91 18.66
N GLU A 179 7.97 -21.96 19.40
CA GLU A 179 7.68 -23.30 18.85
C GLU A 179 6.63 -23.27 17.74
N LYS A 180 5.65 -22.37 17.85
CA LYS A 180 4.50 -22.25 16.91
C LYS A 180 4.49 -20.91 16.19
N HIS A 181 5.66 -20.41 15.74
CA HIS A 181 5.80 -19.07 15.17
C HIS A 181 4.86 -18.76 13.99
N TYR A 182 4.50 -19.72 13.15
CA TYR A 182 3.52 -19.49 12.09
C TYR A 182 2.09 -19.27 12.62
N LEU A 183 1.70 -20.01 13.68
CA LEU A 183 0.44 -19.75 14.35
C LEU A 183 0.44 -18.39 15.06
N GLU A 184 1.56 -18.03 15.67
CA GLU A 184 1.72 -16.71 16.30
C GLU A 184 1.70 -15.60 15.25
N LEU A 185 2.31 -15.78 14.06
CA LEU A 185 2.18 -14.84 12.94
C LEU A 185 0.71 -14.59 12.59
N LEU A 186 -0.06 -15.67 12.39
CA LEU A 186 -1.49 -15.56 12.08
C LEU A 186 -2.25 -14.77 13.16
N LYS A 187 -2.00 -15.06 14.44
CA LYS A 187 -2.63 -14.36 15.55
C LYS A 187 -2.25 -12.87 15.59
N ARG A 188 -0.96 -12.55 15.36
CA ARG A 188 -0.47 -11.16 15.34
C ARG A 188 -1.10 -10.37 14.21
N VAL A 189 -1.11 -10.92 12.99
CA VAL A 189 -1.75 -10.29 11.84
C VAL A 189 -3.24 -10.07 12.10
N ALA A 190 -3.98 -11.10 12.55
CA ALA A 190 -5.40 -10.97 12.88
C ALA A 190 -5.66 -9.92 13.96
N SER A 191 -4.84 -9.89 15.03
CA SER A 191 -4.95 -8.87 16.09
C SER A 191 -4.69 -7.46 15.57
N ASN A 192 -3.69 -7.27 14.70
CA ASN A 192 -3.39 -5.96 14.14
C ASN A 192 -4.49 -5.48 13.20
N GLN A 193 -5.05 -6.36 12.37
CA GLN A 193 -6.20 -6.02 11.52
C GLN A 193 -7.44 -5.66 12.35
N SER A 194 -7.73 -6.41 13.42
CA SER A 194 -8.84 -6.12 14.33
C SER A 194 -8.67 -4.73 14.98
N LYS A 195 -7.47 -4.41 15.45
CA LYS A 195 -7.17 -3.09 16.01
C LYS A 195 -7.29 -1.98 14.98
N LEU A 196 -6.84 -2.22 13.75
CA LEU A 196 -6.93 -1.27 12.64
C LEU A 196 -8.39 -0.94 12.33
N VAL A 197 -9.22 -1.98 12.11
CA VAL A 197 -10.65 -1.80 11.81
C VAL A 197 -11.38 -1.12 12.98
N SER A 198 -11.05 -1.47 14.22
CA SER A 198 -11.60 -0.78 15.40
C SER A 198 -11.28 0.72 15.41
N LYS A 199 -10.06 1.11 15.01
CA LYS A 199 -9.69 2.53 14.87
C LYS A 199 -10.46 3.20 13.73
N TRP A 200 -10.62 2.56 12.57
CA TRP A 200 -11.46 3.09 11.49
C TRP A 200 -12.88 3.38 11.96
N MET A 201 -13.49 2.42 12.65
CA MET A 201 -14.83 2.59 13.20
C MET A 201 -14.92 3.74 14.20
N SER A 202 -13.90 3.94 15.03
CA SER A 202 -13.89 4.99 16.05
C SER A 202 -13.86 6.41 15.49
N ILE A 203 -13.38 6.59 14.26
CA ILE A 203 -13.33 7.88 13.56
C ILE A 203 -14.34 7.98 12.41
N GLY A 204 -15.23 7.00 12.29
CA GLY A 204 -16.23 6.95 11.22
C GLY A 204 -15.65 6.71 9.82
N PHE A 205 -14.45 6.15 9.72
CA PHE A 205 -13.83 5.83 8.42
C PHE A 205 -14.33 4.50 7.88
N ILE A 206 -14.72 4.50 6.61
CA ILE A 206 -15.13 3.31 5.85
C ILE A 206 -14.18 3.15 4.68
N HIS A 207 -13.42 2.07 4.67
CA HIS A 207 -12.45 1.78 3.60
C HIS A 207 -13.15 1.51 2.25
N GLY A 208 -14.29 0.83 2.26
CA GLY A 208 -15.09 0.55 1.08
C GLY A 208 -14.64 -0.65 0.23
N VAL A 209 -13.38 -1.09 0.34
CA VAL A 209 -12.85 -2.26 -0.40
C VAL A 209 -11.94 -3.07 0.54
N MET A 210 -12.54 -3.82 1.46
CA MET A 210 -11.83 -4.62 2.46
C MET A 210 -11.53 -6.04 1.95
N ASN A 211 -10.95 -6.14 0.76
CA ASN A 211 -10.51 -7.40 0.18
C ASN A 211 -9.11 -7.77 0.70
N THR A 212 -8.71 -9.02 0.60
CA THR A 212 -7.39 -9.51 1.05
C THR A 212 -6.21 -8.90 0.28
N ASP A 213 -6.44 -8.38 -0.91
CA ASP A 213 -5.50 -7.57 -1.68
C ASP A 213 -5.33 -6.13 -1.16
N ASN A 214 -6.19 -5.68 -0.23
CA ASN A 214 -6.11 -4.37 0.42
C ASN A 214 -5.78 -4.44 1.92
N PHE A 215 -5.36 -5.59 2.41
CA PHE A 215 -4.88 -5.77 3.78
C PHE A 215 -3.39 -6.09 3.81
N THR A 216 -2.59 -5.22 4.43
CA THR A 216 -1.16 -5.45 4.62
C THR A 216 -0.90 -6.35 5.82
N ILE A 217 0.18 -7.13 5.76
CA ILE A 217 0.65 -7.93 6.89
C ILE A 217 1.13 -7.07 8.05
N SER A 218 1.62 -5.85 7.77
CA SER A 218 2.03 -4.87 8.77
C SER A 218 0.88 -4.28 9.59
N GLY A 219 -0.37 -4.40 9.11
CA GLY A 219 -1.55 -3.80 9.77
C GLY A 219 -1.71 -2.31 9.52
N GLU A 220 -1.23 -1.82 8.38
CA GLU A 220 -1.40 -0.44 7.92
C GLU A 220 -2.52 -0.34 6.89
N THR A 221 -3.27 0.76 6.92
CA THR A 221 -4.25 1.10 5.89
C THR A 221 -3.53 1.44 4.58
N ILE A 222 -3.98 0.85 3.48
CA ILE A 222 -3.49 1.15 2.13
C ILE A 222 -4.65 1.35 1.16
N ASP A 223 -4.36 1.92 -0.02
CA ASP A 223 -5.28 1.97 -1.16
C ASP A 223 -6.61 2.70 -0.89
N TYR A 224 -6.51 4.01 -0.64
CA TYR A 224 -7.63 4.93 -0.41
C TYR A 224 -8.42 5.21 -1.70
N GLY A 225 -9.07 4.19 -2.25
CA GLY A 225 -9.91 4.30 -3.44
C GLY A 225 -11.30 4.87 -3.11
N PRO A 226 -12.33 4.01 -2.95
CA PRO A 226 -13.72 4.45 -2.70
C PRO A 226 -14.02 4.75 -1.23
N CYS A 227 -13.00 5.01 -0.39
CA CYS A 227 -13.17 5.26 1.03
C CYS A 227 -13.98 6.53 1.32
N ALA A 228 -14.62 6.58 2.48
CA ALA A 228 -15.42 7.72 2.94
C ALA A 228 -15.36 7.85 4.47
N PHE A 229 -15.73 9.04 4.97
CA PHE A 229 -16.03 9.25 6.38
C PHE A 229 -17.54 9.40 6.56
N LEU A 230 -18.06 8.93 7.71
CA LEU A 230 -19.43 9.17 8.12
C LEU A 230 -19.59 10.62 8.59
N ASP A 231 -20.61 11.33 8.12
CA ASP A 231 -20.97 12.66 8.63
C ASP A 231 -21.58 12.55 10.03
N GLU A 232 -22.29 11.45 10.29
CA GLU A 232 -22.90 11.13 11.58
C GLU A 232 -22.83 9.62 11.85
N TYR A 233 -22.89 9.24 13.11
CA TYR A 233 -22.93 7.83 13.47
C TYR A 233 -24.24 7.17 12.99
N HIS A 234 -24.08 6.14 12.18
CA HIS A 234 -25.20 5.31 11.73
C HIS A 234 -24.79 3.83 11.68
N PRO A 235 -25.31 2.99 12.60
CA PRO A 235 -24.79 1.62 12.79
C PRO A 235 -25.05 0.68 11.58
N GLY A 236 -26.01 1.00 10.74
CA GLY A 236 -26.35 0.21 9.55
C GLY A 236 -25.91 0.83 8.21
N LYS A 237 -25.16 1.96 8.22
CA LYS A 237 -24.73 2.60 6.96
C LYS A 237 -23.62 1.81 6.29
N VAL A 238 -23.82 1.48 5.01
CA VAL A 238 -22.81 0.85 4.15
C VAL A 238 -22.59 1.71 2.91
N PHE A 239 -21.39 1.66 2.33
CA PHE A 239 -21.03 2.39 1.11
C PHE A 239 -20.82 1.48 -0.10
N SER A 240 -20.77 0.17 0.16
CA SER A 240 -20.68 -0.86 -0.86
C SER A 240 -21.53 -2.04 -0.42
N SER A 241 -22.45 -2.47 -1.23
CA SER A 241 -23.39 -3.60 -0.99
C SER A 241 -23.08 -4.73 -1.96
#